data_246c630d39ef5758f5267cdcf013cb4b
#
_entry.id   246c630d39ef5758f5267cdcf013cb4b
#
_cell.length_a   1.000
_cell.length_b   1.000
_cell.length_c   1.000
_cell.angle_alpha   90.00
_cell.angle_beta   90.00
_cell.angle_gamma   90.00
#
_symmetry.space_group_name_H-M   'P 1'
#
loop_
_entity.id
_entity.type
_entity.pdbx_description
1 polymer ?
#
loop_
_entity_poly.entity_id
_entity_poly.type
_entity_poly.pdbx_seq_one_letter_code
_entity_poly.pdbx_strand_id
1 'polypeptide(L)'
;MATLTLAMTFVVIAFVSALSTGKYPITLSGLAAGDPMALRTFTVLRLPRAVMGLIGGFGLGIAGFVYQTVFRNPLASPDIIGVSSGASAGAAFAILFVSAAAPSTTLFAFFGALLAVCLSLGLTALSPVRDHSSIVLAGIAVHALAQTVLMLLKLMADPEKQLASIEYWIMGSLSGVTSSKIPFPVAIILSSSALVFLLHRHLLALSVREDEARMLGVSVRKIRFFILFLATLTVAAAVSVTGLISFVGLLAPHTARLLTGHNRKSACFLSGLIGSFLLLTADILAKSLAAVELPVSIFTSLLGAPFLIYLILSERRR
;
A
#
# COMPACT_ATOMS: atom_id res chain seq x y z
N MET A 1 -10.29 -2.73 23.82
CA MET A 1 -8.87 -2.79 24.21
C MET A 1 -8.27 -4.17 23.89
N ALA A 2 -8.90 -5.28 24.25
CA ALA A 2 -8.37 -6.63 23.98
C ALA A 2 -8.01 -6.91 22.52
N THR A 3 -8.84 -6.50 21.56
CA THR A 3 -8.56 -6.68 20.10
C THR A 3 -7.32 -5.94 19.62
N LEU A 4 -7.05 -4.74 20.12
CA LEU A 4 -5.85 -3.96 19.76
C LEU A 4 -4.59 -4.59 20.36
N THR A 5 -4.63 -5.00 21.63
CA THR A 5 -3.50 -5.71 22.26
C THR A 5 -3.18 -7.01 21.53
N LEU A 6 -4.20 -7.80 21.18
CA LEU A 6 -4.04 -9.02 20.43
C LEU A 6 -3.41 -8.76 19.04
N ALA A 7 -3.91 -7.76 18.30
CA ALA A 7 -3.37 -7.39 17.01
C ALA A 7 -1.90 -6.93 17.12
N MET A 8 -1.55 -6.13 18.14
CA MET A 8 -0.17 -5.72 18.39
C MET A 8 0.73 -6.91 18.66
N THR A 9 0.27 -7.88 19.47
CA THR A 9 1.02 -9.12 19.74
C THR A 9 1.31 -9.91 18.47
N PHE A 10 0.29 -10.09 17.60
CA PHE A 10 0.49 -10.77 16.33
C PHE A 10 1.46 -10.03 15.40
N VAL A 11 1.40 -8.70 15.36
CA VAL A 11 2.35 -7.90 14.56
C VAL A 11 3.77 -8.04 15.10
N VAL A 12 3.97 -8.03 16.42
CA VAL A 12 5.28 -8.23 17.03
C VAL A 12 5.83 -9.63 16.70
N ILE A 13 5.01 -10.67 16.85
CA ILE A 13 5.39 -12.04 16.50
C ILE A 13 5.76 -12.12 15.01
N ALA A 14 4.95 -11.58 14.11
CA ALA A 14 5.23 -11.58 12.68
C ALA A 14 6.51 -10.80 12.35
N PHE A 15 6.75 -9.67 13.00
CA PHE A 15 7.97 -8.88 12.80
C PHE A 15 9.23 -9.63 13.24
N VAL A 16 9.21 -10.24 14.43
CA VAL A 16 10.33 -11.06 14.93
C VAL A 16 10.54 -12.27 14.01
N SER A 17 9.47 -12.93 13.58
CA SER A 17 9.55 -14.05 12.63
C SER A 17 10.13 -13.61 11.28
N ALA A 18 9.75 -12.42 10.77
CA ALA A 18 10.29 -11.88 9.52
C ALA A 18 11.80 -11.57 9.62
N LEU A 19 12.29 -11.16 10.80
CA LEU A 19 13.72 -10.97 11.07
C LEU A 19 14.47 -12.29 11.15
N SER A 20 13.85 -13.34 11.69
CA SER A 20 14.48 -14.66 11.86
C SER A 20 14.50 -15.44 10.55
N THR A 21 13.48 -15.26 9.69
CA THR A 21 13.34 -16.01 8.43
C THR A 21 14.21 -15.43 7.33
N GLY A 22 14.95 -16.27 6.62
CA GLY A 22 15.75 -15.89 5.45
C GLY A 22 16.73 -16.99 5.04
N LYS A 23 17.19 -16.94 3.79
CA LYS A 23 18.04 -17.99 3.19
C LYS A 23 19.44 -18.10 3.87
N TYR A 24 20.01 -16.99 4.30
CA TYR A 24 21.27 -17.00 5.04
C TYR A 24 20.99 -17.25 6.53
N PRO A 25 21.57 -18.29 7.16
CA PRO A 25 21.34 -18.56 8.59
C PRO A 25 22.04 -17.49 9.44
N ILE A 26 21.26 -16.63 10.09
CA ILE A 26 21.78 -15.67 11.08
C ILE A 26 21.50 -16.25 12.46
N THR A 27 22.58 -16.46 13.24
CA THR A 27 22.48 -16.88 14.64
C THR A 27 22.67 -15.67 15.56
N LEU A 28 21.99 -15.68 16.71
CA LEU A 28 22.19 -14.64 17.73
C LEU A 28 23.64 -14.58 18.22
N SER A 29 24.29 -15.75 18.32
CA SER A 29 25.71 -15.83 18.66
C SER A 29 26.62 -15.18 17.59
N GLY A 30 26.33 -15.37 16.31
CA GLY A 30 27.08 -14.71 15.22
C GLY A 30 26.93 -13.20 15.24
N LEU A 31 25.70 -12.70 15.49
CA LEU A 31 25.48 -11.26 15.65
C LEU A 31 26.20 -10.69 16.88
N ALA A 32 26.15 -11.41 18.02
CA ALA A 32 26.84 -11.01 19.25
C ALA A 32 28.38 -11.08 19.14
N ALA A 33 28.89 -12.03 18.36
CA ALA A 33 30.33 -12.17 18.07
C ALA A 33 30.83 -11.13 17.05
N GLY A 34 29.93 -10.33 16.45
CA GLY A 34 30.32 -9.29 15.48
C GLY A 34 30.66 -9.84 14.09
N ASP A 35 30.16 -11.02 13.71
CA ASP A 35 30.39 -11.56 12.36
C ASP A 35 29.99 -10.54 11.29
N PRO A 36 30.95 -10.06 10.47
CA PRO A 36 30.71 -8.99 9.48
C PRO A 36 29.62 -9.35 8.46
N MET A 37 29.52 -10.63 8.08
CA MET A 37 28.55 -11.12 7.10
C MET A 37 27.15 -11.16 7.71
N ALA A 38 27.02 -11.66 8.94
CA ALA A 38 25.77 -11.69 9.68
C ALA A 38 25.24 -10.27 9.96
N LEU A 39 26.11 -9.37 10.42
CA LEU A 39 25.77 -7.96 10.67
C LEU A 39 25.32 -7.25 9.38
N ARG A 40 26.06 -7.40 8.29
CA ARG A 40 25.72 -6.80 7.00
C ARG A 40 24.38 -7.33 6.48
N THR A 41 24.18 -8.65 6.51
CA THR A 41 22.92 -9.26 6.06
C THR A 41 21.75 -8.78 6.90
N PHE A 42 21.93 -8.68 8.22
CA PHE A 42 20.89 -8.21 9.12
C PHE A 42 20.56 -6.73 8.89
N THR A 43 21.57 -5.84 8.89
CA THR A 43 21.36 -4.39 8.85
C THR A 43 21.00 -3.86 7.47
N VAL A 44 21.52 -4.47 6.40
CA VAL A 44 21.32 -3.97 5.02
C VAL A 44 20.11 -4.63 4.34
N LEU A 45 19.79 -5.87 4.66
CA LEU A 45 18.75 -6.64 3.97
C LEU A 45 17.56 -6.97 4.88
N ARG A 46 17.77 -7.66 6.01
CA ARG A 46 16.65 -8.19 6.82
C ARG A 46 15.87 -7.13 7.56
N LEU A 47 16.57 -6.29 8.31
CA LEU A 47 15.93 -5.25 9.09
C LEU A 47 15.17 -4.24 8.21
N PRO A 48 15.77 -3.70 7.12
CA PRO A 48 15.04 -2.81 6.22
C PRO A 48 13.80 -3.45 5.61
N ARG A 49 13.90 -4.70 5.19
CA ARG A 49 12.78 -5.46 4.62
C ARG A 49 11.64 -5.66 5.62
N ALA A 50 11.96 -6.08 6.85
CA ALA A 50 10.97 -6.23 7.91
C ALA A 50 10.33 -4.89 8.32
N VAL A 51 11.13 -3.82 8.41
CA VAL A 51 10.64 -2.45 8.68
C VAL A 51 9.70 -1.99 7.56
N MET A 52 10.04 -2.24 6.31
CA MET A 52 9.15 -1.90 5.18
C MET A 52 7.87 -2.75 5.19
N GLY A 53 7.96 -4.03 5.54
CA GLY A 53 6.78 -4.89 5.74
C GLY A 53 5.85 -4.36 6.84
N LEU A 54 6.43 -3.92 7.95
CA LEU A 54 5.69 -3.35 9.08
C LEU A 54 5.05 -1.99 8.72
N ILE A 55 5.88 -1.03 8.32
CA ILE A 55 5.44 0.36 8.10
C ILE A 55 4.67 0.49 6.78
N GLY A 56 5.11 -0.18 5.72
CA GLY A 56 4.39 -0.21 4.45
C GLY A 56 3.02 -0.87 4.58
N GLY A 57 2.93 -2.02 5.27
CA GLY A 57 1.67 -2.67 5.57
C GLY A 57 0.74 -1.80 6.42
N PHE A 58 1.29 -1.13 7.44
CA PHE A 58 0.56 -0.18 8.27
C PHE A 58 -0.02 0.97 7.44
N GLY A 59 0.80 1.58 6.59
CA GLY A 59 0.38 2.65 5.70
C GLY A 59 -0.69 2.23 4.71
N LEU A 60 -0.51 1.07 4.06
CA LEU A 60 -1.50 0.52 3.12
C LEU A 60 -2.84 0.25 3.82
N GLY A 61 -2.83 -0.28 5.06
CA GLY A 61 -4.04 -0.49 5.85
C GLY A 61 -4.76 0.81 6.17
N ILE A 62 -4.03 1.86 6.61
CA ILE A 62 -4.60 3.18 6.88
C ILE A 62 -5.14 3.82 5.60
N ALA A 63 -4.37 3.80 4.52
CA ALA A 63 -4.80 4.35 3.25
C ALA A 63 -6.09 3.66 2.76
N GLY A 64 -6.16 2.34 2.84
CA GLY A 64 -7.37 1.58 2.53
C GLY A 64 -8.57 2.02 3.38
N PHE A 65 -8.37 2.22 4.70
CA PHE A 65 -9.42 2.73 5.59
C PHE A 65 -9.92 4.12 5.14
N VAL A 66 -9.00 5.00 4.75
CA VAL A 66 -9.34 6.32 4.21
C VAL A 66 -10.17 6.20 2.94
N TYR A 67 -9.71 5.41 1.97
CA TYR A 67 -10.43 5.23 0.70
C TYR A 67 -11.84 4.69 0.94
N GLN A 68 -11.97 3.62 1.70
CA GLN A 68 -13.28 3.01 1.98
C GLN A 68 -14.21 3.96 2.75
N THR A 69 -13.67 4.80 3.62
CA THR A 69 -14.48 5.78 4.37
C THR A 69 -14.92 6.94 3.49
N VAL A 70 -14.02 7.49 2.68
CA VAL A 70 -14.31 8.63 1.79
C VAL A 70 -15.27 8.24 0.66
N PHE A 71 -15.06 7.06 0.06
CA PHE A 71 -15.92 6.56 -1.00
C PHE A 71 -17.20 5.87 -0.48
N ARG A 72 -17.32 5.70 0.85
CA ARG A 72 -18.44 4.97 1.50
C ARG A 72 -18.69 3.61 0.84
N ASN A 73 -17.61 2.99 0.39
CA ASN A 73 -17.65 1.70 -0.27
C ASN A 73 -16.59 0.79 0.37
N PRO A 74 -16.99 -0.34 0.97
CA PRO A 74 -16.05 -1.27 1.60
C PRO A 74 -15.08 -1.94 0.62
N LEU A 75 -15.38 -1.87 -0.68
CA LEU A 75 -14.52 -2.40 -1.75
C LEU A 75 -13.61 -1.34 -2.38
N ALA A 76 -13.65 -0.09 -1.89
CA ALA A 76 -12.78 0.95 -2.40
C ALA A 76 -11.32 0.65 -2.05
N SER A 77 -10.45 0.78 -3.05
CA SER A 77 -9.00 0.62 -2.94
C SER A 77 -8.28 1.82 -3.60
N PRO A 78 -7.00 2.03 -3.31
CA PRO A 78 -6.19 3.07 -3.96
C PRO A 78 -6.16 2.98 -5.48
N ASP A 79 -6.36 1.78 -6.03
CA ASP A 79 -6.31 1.51 -7.47
C ASP A 79 -7.43 2.21 -8.25
N ILE A 80 -8.58 2.49 -7.59
CA ILE A 80 -9.73 3.17 -8.21
C ILE A 80 -9.36 4.55 -8.76
N ILE A 81 -8.40 5.25 -8.18
CA ILE A 81 -7.94 6.56 -8.66
C ILE A 81 -6.61 6.51 -9.42
N GLY A 82 -6.18 5.32 -9.82
CA GLY A 82 -5.07 5.15 -10.74
C GLY A 82 -3.66 5.21 -10.10
N VAL A 83 -3.54 5.10 -8.78
CA VAL A 83 -2.24 5.14 -8.06
C VAL A 83 -1.29 4.08 -8.58
N SER A 84 -1.73 2.82 -8.62
CA SER A 84 -0.91 1.67 -9.01
C SER A 84 -0.51 1.71 -10.48
N SER A 85 -1.44 2.08 -11.36
CA SER A 85 -1.14 2.18 -12.81
C SER A 85 -0.18 3.33 -13.11
N GLY A 86 -0.34 4.48 -12.43
CA GLY A 86 0.60 5.59 -12.52
C GLY A 86 2.00 5.23 -12.02
N ALA A 87 2.09 4.51 -10.89
CA ALA A 87 3.36 4.01 -10.37
C ALA A 87 4.04 3.06 -11.37
N SER A 88 3.27 2.13 -11.96
CA SER A 88 3.79 1.17 -12.95
C SER A 88 4.29 1.85 -14.22
N ALA A 89 3.55 2.82 -14.74
CA ALA A 89 3.97 3.60 -15.90
C ALA A 89 5.25 4.39 -15.61
N GLY A 90 5.34 5.01 -14.41
CA GLY A 90 6.55 5.72 -13.98
C GLY A 90 7.75 4.80 -13.82
N ALA A 91 7.59 3.63 -13.20
CA ALA A 91 8.65 2.63 -13.07
C ALA A 91 9.14 2.13 -14.45
N ALA A 92 8.20 1.78 -15.34
CA ALA A 92 8.52 1.35 -16.69
C ALA A 92 9.27 2.43 -17.49
N PHE A 93 8.85 3.68 -17.39
CA PHE A 93 9.55 4.82 -17.99
C PHE A 93 11.01 4.92 -17.50
N ALA A 94 11.23 4.79 -16.19
CA ALA A 94 12.59 4.83 -15.62
C ALA A 94 13.45 3.67 -16.12
N ILE A 95 12.89 2.45 -16.17
CA ILE A 95 13.62 1.26 -16.63
C ILE A 95 14.03 1.39 -18.09
N LEU A 96 13.19 1.99 -18.94
CA LEU A 96 13.48 2.15 -20.37
C LEU A 96 14.47 3.30 -20.64
N PHE A 97 14.22 4.48 -20.09
CA PHE A 97 14.85 5.70 -20.57
C PHE A 97 15.86 6.33 -19.61
N VAL A 98 15.85 5.93 -18.34
CA VAL A 98 16.76 6.53 -17.35
C VAL A 98 17.77 5.50 -16.86
N SER A 99 17.31 4.55 -16.08
CA SER A 99 18.11 3.45 -15.53
C SER A 99 17.19 2.45 -14.82
N ALA A 100 17.48 1.18 -14.97
CA ALA A 100 16.87 0.12 -14.16
C ALA A 100 17.36 0.11 -12.69
N ALA A 101 18.29 1.02 -12.34
CA ALA A 101 18.76 1.16 -10.97
C ALA A 101 17.62 1.57 -10.03
N ALA A 102 17.62 1.00 -8.84
CA ALA A 102 16.55 1.17 -7.88
C ALA A 102 16.21 2.62 -7.49
N PRO A 103 17.16 3.57 -7.36
CA PRO A 103 16.81 4.95 -7.01
C PRO A 103 15.94 5.63 -8.07
N SER A 104 16.27 5.48 -9.36
CA SER A 104 15.49 6.07 -10.45
C SER A 104 14.12 5.44 -10.55
N THR A 105 14.03 4.12 -10.53
CA THR A 105 12.76 3.39 -10.60
C THR A 105 11.83 3.80 -9.44
N THR A 106 12.35 3.88 -8.21
CA THR A 106 11.58 4.32 -7.03
C THR A 106 11.05 5.75 -7.21
N LEU A 107 11.92 6.66 -7.65
CA LEU A 107 11.55 8.08 -7.79
C LEU A 107 10.46 8.28 -8.87
N PHE A 108 10.66 7.68 -10.04
CA PHE A 108 9.69 7.80 -11.14
C PHE A 108 8.39 7.07 -10.84
N ALA A 109 8.40 5.93 -10.15
CA ALA A 109 7.19 5.26 -9.68
C ALA A 109 6.41 6.15 -8.69
N PHE A 110 7.11 6.77 -7.74
CA PHE A 110 6.49 7.68 -6.78
C PHE A 110 5.81 8.88 -7.48
N PHE A 111 6.53 9.56 -8.37
CA PHE A 111 5.97 10.70 -9.11
C PHE A 111 4.89 10.29 -10.11
N GLY A 112 5.00 9.12 -10.74
CA GLY A 112 3.97 8.56 -11.61
C GLY A 112 2.66 8.31 -10.87
N ALA A 113 2.75 7.76 -9.65
CA ALA A 113 1.59 7.60 -8.77
C ALA A 113 0.94 8.94 -8.40
N LEU A 114 1.76 9.92 -8.00
CA LEU A 114 1.27 11.26 -7.65
C LEU A 114 0.63 11.97 -8.85
N LEU A 115 1.26 11.89 -10.02
CA LEU A 115 0.73 12.49 -11.25
C LEU A 115 -0.65 11.91 -11.59
N ALA A 116 -0.81 10.59 -11.55
CA ALA A 116 -2.09 9.94 -11.80
C ALA A 116 -3.18 10.45 -10.85
N VAL A 117 -2.87 10.56 -9.56
CA VAL A 117 -3.85 11.06 -8.59
C VAL A 117 -4.12 12.55 -8.75
N CYS A 118 -3.11 13.38 -8.99
CA CYS A 118 -3.30 14.80 -9.27
C CYS A 118 -4.19 15.00 -10.50
N LEU A 119 -4.01 14.19 -11.55
CA LEU A 119 -4.87 14.21 -12.74
C LEU A 119 -6.31 13.77 -12.39
N SER A 120 -6.50 12.68 -11.64
CA SER A 120 -7.83 12.21 -11.23
C SER A 120 -8.56 13.23 -10.37
N LEU A 121 -7.90 13.82 -9.40
CA LEU A 121 -8.48 14.84 -8.53
C LEU A 121 -8.69 16.16 -9.30
N GLY A 122 -7.80 16.52 -10.21
CA GLY A 122 -7.93 17.70 -11.09
C GLY A 122 -9.13 17.57 -12.01
N LEU A 123 -9.28 16.43 -12.69
CA LEU A 123 -10.45 16.16 -13.54
C LEU A 123 -11.75 16.21 -12.72
N THR A 124 -11.75 15.65 -11.53
CA THR A 124 -12.90 15.73 -10.62
C THR A 124 -13.22 17.19 -10.24
N ALA A 125 -12.18 18.01 -10.03
CA ALA A 125 -12.38 19.42 -9.69
C ALA A 125 -13.00 20.25 -10.82
N LEU A 126 -12.74 19.85 -12.07
CA LEU A 126 -13.29 20.47 -13.29
C LEU A 126 -14.68 19.93 -13.65
N SER A 127 -15.11 18.82 -13.06
CA SER A 127 -16.43 18.22 -13.36
C SER A 127 -17.58 19.15 -12.91
N PRO A 128 -18.58 19.36 -13.76
CA PRO A 128 -19.79 20.08 -13.39
C PRO A 128 -20.64 19.30 -12.38
N VAL A 129 -20.58 17.96 -12.44
CA VAL A 129 -21.27 17.05 -11.51
C VAL A 129 -20.41 16.86 -10.27
N ARG A 130 -20.93 17.32 -9.14
CA ARG A 130 -20.19 17.32 -7.86
C ARG A 130 -20.54 16.12 -6.98
N ASP A 131 -20.48 14.93 -7.55
CA ASP A 131 -20.85 13.67 -6.90
C ASP A 131 -19.63 12.76 -6.67
N HIS A 132 -19.76 11.78 -5.76
CA HIS A 132 -18.78 10.73 -5.53
C HIS A 132 -18.43 9.95 -6.82
N SER A 133 -19.41 9.79 -7.71
CA SER A 133 -19.26 9.12 -9.00
C SER A 133 -18.22 9.81 -9.91
N SER A 134 -18.10 11.15 -9.83
CA SER A 134 -17.13 11.91 -10.64
C SER A 134 -15.68 11.57 -10.31
N ILE A 135 -15.36 11.31 -9.02
CA ILE A 135 -14.00 10.92 -8.61
C ILE A 135 -13.68 9.52 -9.14
N VAL A 136 -14.64 8.61 -9.07
CA VAL A 136 -14.47 7.23 -9.56
C VAL A 136 -14.29 7.22 -11.07
N LEU A 137 -15.13 7.95 -11.81
CA LEU A 137 -15.03 8.05 -13.29
C LEU A 137 -13.70 8.68 -13.72
N ALA A 138 -13.27 9.77 -13.06
CA ALA A 138 -11.98 10.39 -13.32
C ALA A 138 -10.84 9.41 -13.04
N GLY A 139 -10.93 8.65 -11.95
CA GLY A 139 -9.94 7.63 -11.60
C GLY A 139 -9.86 6.51 -12.64
N ILE A 140 -11.00 5.99 -13.09
CA ILE A 140 -11.05 4.96 -14.15
C ILE A 140 -10.43 5.48 -15.44
N ALA A 141 -10.73 6.72 -15.83
CA ALA A 141 -10.16 7.33 -17.04
C ALA A 141 -8.63 7.48 -16.94
N VAL A 142 -8.12 7.98 -15.79
CA VAL A 142 -6.68 8.13 -15.57
C VAL A 142 -6.00 6.77 -15.47
N HIS A 143 -6.64 5.78 -14.82
CA HIS A 143 -6.15 4.41 -14.78
C HIS A 143 -5.99 3.84 -16.20
N ALA A 144 -6.99 3.99 -17.06
CA ALA A 144 -6.95 3.52 -18.45
C ALA A 144 -5.84 4.21 -19.25
N LEU A 145 -5.67 5.53 -19.11
CA LEU A 145 -4.57 6.27 -19.74
C LEU A 145 -3.20 5.79 -19.25
N ALA A 146 -3.01 5.63 -17.95
CA ALA A 146 -1.75 5.15 -17.38
C ALA A 146 -1.45 3.72 -17.84
N GLN A 147 -2.44 2.85 -17.93
CA GLN A 147 -2.30 1.50 -18.49
C GLN A 147 -1.93 1.52 -19.98
N THR A 148 -2.52 2.43 -20.76
CA THR A 148 -2.14 2.60 -22.18
C THR A 148 -0.68 3.02 -22.30
N VAL A 149 -0.23 3.99 -21.50
CA VAL A 149 1.19 4.39 -21.45
C VAL A 149 2.07 3.21 -21.08
N LEU A 150 1.71 2.44 -20.04
CA LEU A 150 2.45 1.26 -19.63
C LEU A 150 2.54 0.21 -20.76
N MET A 151 1.44 -0.04 -21.48
CA MET A 151 1.45 -0.98 -22.63
C MET A 151 2.39 -0.52 -23.74
N LEU A 152 2.38 0.78 -24.08
CA LEU A 152 3.30 1.35 -25.07
C LEU A 152 4.75 1.20 -24.62
N LEU A 153 5.05 1.49 -23.35
CA LEU A 153 6.39 1.31 -22.79
C LEU A 153 6.84 -0.16 -22.84
N LYS A 154 5.97 -1.11 -22.50
CA LYS A 154 6.27 -2.56 -22.61
C LYS A 154 6.53 -3.00 -24.05
N LEU A 155 5.80 -2.43 -25.01
CA LEU A 155 6.01 -2.74 -26.44
C LEU A 155 7.36 -2.22 -26.95
N MET A 156 7.87 -1.12 -26.40
CA MET A 156 9.17 -0.55 -26.73
C MET A 156 10.34 -1.20 -25.98
N ALA A 157 10.06 -1.99 -24.95
CA ALA A 157 11.05 -2.59 -24.08
C ALA A 157 11.77 -3.78 -24.75
N ASP A 158 13.08 -3.90 -24.48
CA ASP A 158 13.83 -5.11 -24.81
C ASP A 158 13.21 -6.32 -24.08
N PRO A 159 12.80 -7.39 -24.82
CA PRO A 159 12.09 -8.53 -24.23
C PRO A 159 12.89 -9.28 -23.17
N GLU A 160 14.22 -9.41 -23.35
CA GLU A 160 15.05 -10.24 -22.48
C GLU A 160 15.45 -9.54 -21.17
N LYS A 161 15.58 -8.20 -21.19
CA LYS A 161 16.10 -7.42 -20.05
C LYS A 161 15.08 -6.47 -19.44
N GLN A 162 14.59 -5.55 -20.27
CA GLN A 162 13.76 -4.45 -19.77
C GLN A 162 12.33 -4.92 -19.44
N LEU A 163 11.71 -5.69 -20.35
CA LEU A 163 10.37 -6.21 -20.16
C LEU A 163 10.30 -7.12 -18.93
N ALA A 164 11.26 -8.03 -18.78
CA ALA A 164 11.35 -8.89 -17.59
C ALA A 164 11.48 -8.08 -16.29
N SER A 165 12.27 -6.99 -16.32
CA SER A 165 12.43 -6.10 -15.16
C SER A 165 11.14 -5.34 -14.81
N ILE A 166 10.40 -4.88 -15.83
CA ILE A 166 9.10 -4.22 -15.65
C ILE A 166 8.08 -5.18 -15.05
N GLU A 167 7.97 -6.40 -15.60
CA GLU A 167 7.04 -7.41 -15.10
C GLU A 167 7.35 -7.80 -13.65
N TYR A 168 8.64 -8.03 -13.34
CA TYR A 168 9.05 -8.33 -11.97
C TYR A 168 8.72 -7.19 -10.99
N TRP A 169 8.90 -5.93 -11.41
CA TRP A 169 8.56 -4.78 -10.59
C TRP A 169 7.05 -4.70 -10.33
N ILE A 170 6.22 -4.92 -11.37
CA ILE A 170 4.75 -4.92 -11.27
C ILE A 170 4.25 -6.03 -10.34
N MET A 171 4.91 -7.18 -10.32
CA MET A 171 4.52 -8.27 -9.42
C MET A 171 4.62 -7.93 -7.94
N GLY A 172 5.40 -6.91 -7.57
CA GLY A 172 5.55 -6.45 -6.19
C GLY A 172 6.30 -7.42 -5.28
N SER A 173 7.39 -6.94 -4.70
CA SER A 173 8.27 -7.73 -3.83
C SER A 173 8.98 -6.87 -2.81
N LEU A 174 9.25 -7.44 -1.63
CA LEU A 174 10.11 -6.83 -0.63
C LEU A 174 11.58 -7.24 -0.78
N SER A 175 11.92 -8.12 -1.74
CA SER A 175 13.29 -8.63 -1.93
C SER A 175 14.31 -7.55 -2.28
N GLY A 176 13.89 -6.55 -3.04
CA GLY A 176 14.74 -5.42 -3.45
C GLY A 176 14.89 -4.29 -2.42
N VAL A 177 14.28 -4.43 -1.23
CA VAL A 177 14.33 -3.41 -0.18
C VAL A 177 15.65 -3.48 0.58
N THR A 178 16.38 -2.37 0.60
CA THR A 178 17.67 -2.24 1.31
C THR A 178 17.66 -1.01 2.23
N SER A 179 18.64 -0.94 3.14
CA SER A 179 18.76 0.18 4.09
C SER A 179 18.80 1.56 3.44
N SER A 180 19.37 1.68 2.24
CA SER A 180 19.44 2.95 1.51
C SER A 180 18.11 3.42 0.91
N LYS A 181 17.15 2.50 0.70
CA LYS A 181 15.88 2.79 0.03
C LYS A 181 14.74 3.15 0.98
N ILE A 182 14.83 2.77 2.26
CA ILE A 182 13.69 2.91 3.20
C ILE A 182 13.53 4.27 3.86
N PRO A 183 14.54 5.13 4.07
CA PRO A 183 14.36 6.36 4.86
C PRO A 183 13.27 7.28 4.27
N PHE A 184 13.29 7.50 2.96
CA PHE A 184 12.31 8.35 2.28
C PHE A 184 10.87 7.81 2.37
N PRO A 185 10.54 6.57 1.94
CA PRO A 185 9.18 6.07 2.01
C PRO A 185 8.68 5.93 3.46
N VAL A 186 9.53 5.51 4.39
CA VAL A 186 9.17 5.41 5.80
C VAL A 186 8.79 6.77 6.38
N ALA A 187 9.58 7.83 6.11
CA ALA A 187 9.26 9.17 6.57
C ALA A 187 7.91 9.67 6.02
N ILE A 188 7.64 9.44 4.73
CA ILE A 188 6.37 9.81 4.10
C ILE A 188 5.21 9.02 4.68
N ILE A 189 5.32 7.70 4.81
CA ILE A 189 4.26 6.85 5.34
C ILE A 189 3.92 7.26 6.78
N LEU A 190 4.91 7.46 7.63
CA LEU A 190 4.71 7.84 9.02
C LEU A 190 4.10 9.24 9.15
N SER A 191 4.62 10.23 8.42
CA SER A 191 4.09 11.60 8.47
C SER A 191 2.67 11.70 7.91
N SER A 192 2.39 11.07 6.77
CA SER A 192 1.05 11.06 6.18
C SER A 192 0.06 10.31 7.06
N SER A 193 0.44 9.17 7.64
CA SER A 193 -0.40 8.41 8.58
C SER A 193 -0.68 9.22 9.85
N ALA A 194 0.33 9.89 10.41
CA ALA A 194 0.15 10.77 11.57
C ALA A 194 -0.84 11.90 11.27
N LEU A 195 -0.73 12.55 10.10
CA LEU A 195 -1.67 13.58 9.66
C LEU A 195 -3.09 13.03 9.50
N VAL A 196 -3.25 11.83 8.95
CA VAL A 196 -4.57 11.16 8.86
C VAL A 196 -5.14 10.95 10.27
N PHE A 197 -4.33 10.54 11.25
CA PHE A 197 -4.78 10.39 12.63
C PHE A 197 -5.12 11.72 13.30
N LEU A 198 -4.41 12.80 13.03
CA LEU A 198 -4.75 14.14 13.49
C LEU A 198 -6.09 14.61 12.91
N LEU A 199 -6.34 14.27 11.66
CA LEU A 199 -7.56 14.63 10.93
C LEU A 199 -8.67 13.58 11.06
N HIS A 200 -8.56 12.61 11.97
CA HIS A 200 -9.53 11.50 12.06
C HIS A 200 -10.97 11.95 12.27
N ARG A 201 -11.22 13.06 13.00
CA ARG A 201 -12.57 13.61 13.19
C ARG A 201 -13.18 14.05 11.87
N HIS A 202 -12.38 14.72 11.03
CA HIS A 202 -12.80 15.17 9.71
C HIS A 202 -12.98 13.97 8.75
N LEU A 203 -12.11 12.96 8.85
CA LEU A 203 -12.25 11.71 8.09
C LEU A 203 -13.57 11.00 8.44
N LEU A 204 -13.92 10.91 9.73
CA LEU A 204 -15.18 10.29 10.16
C LEU A 204 -16.39 11.12 9.72
N ALA A 205 -16.29 12.45 9.68
CA ALA A 205 -17.35 13.31 9.14
C ALA A 205 -17.60 13.06 7.63
N LEU A 206 -16.62 12.55 6.88
CA LEU A 206 -16.84 12.16 5.47
C LEU A 206 -17.60 10.83 5.32
N SER A 207 -17.77 10.05 6.38
CA SER A 207 -18.54 8.79 6.35
C SER A 207 -20.05 9.01 6.38
N VAL A 208 -20.53 10.19 6.84
CA VAL A 208 -21.95 10.56 6.81
C VAL A 208 -22.34 11.26 5.50
N ARG A 209 -23.64 11.52 5.29
CA ARG A 209 -24.11 12.22 4.08
C ARG A 209 -23.49 13.61 3.96
N GLU A 210 -23.27 14.07 2.73
CA GLU A 210 -22.56 15.34 2.48
C GLU A 210 -23.27 16.54 3.12
N ASP A 211 -24.61 16.52 3.10
CA ASP A 211 -25.42 17.58 3.71
C ASP A 211 -25.23 17.59 5.24
N GLU A 212 -25.22 16.43 5.86
CA GLU A 212 -24.97 16.30 7.30
C GLU A 212 -23.56 16.76 7.69
N ALA A 213 -22.55 16.40 6.88
CA ALA A 213 -21.16 16.83 7.09
C ALA A 213 -21.01 18.37 6.95
N ARG A 214 -21.75 19.00 6.02
CA ARG A 214 -21.80 20.46 5.87
C ARG A 214 -22.46 21.14 7.07
N MET A 215 -23.54 20.56 7.62
CA MET A 215 -24.19 21.07 8.83
C MET A 215 -23.26 21.05 10.05
N LEU A 216 -22.27 20.13 10.08
CA LEU A 216 -21.20 20.09 11.09
C LEU A 216 -20.08 21.11 10.83
N GLY A 217 -20.23 22.02 9.87
CA GLY A 217 -19.25 23.06 9.54
C GLY A 217 -18.02 22.57 8.78
N VAL A 218 -18.07 21.33 8.24
CA VAL A 218 -16.94 20.73 7.52
C VAL A 218 -16.94 21.15 6.06
N SER A 219 -15.85 21.72 5.57
CA SER A 219 -15.65 21.96 4.13
C SER A 219 -15.32 20.64 3.43
N VAL A 220 -16.36 19.84 3.14
CA VAL A 220 -16.27 18.44 2.65
C VAL A 220 -15.29 18.29 1.48
N ARG A 221 -15.35 19.20 0.50
CA ARG A 221 -14.49 19.12 -0.71
C ARG A 221 -13.01 19.27 -0.38
N LYS A 222 -12.62 20.28 0.43
CA LYS A 222 -11.21 20.54 0.77
C LYS A 222 -10.65 19.40 1.60
N ILE A 223 -11.42 18.96 2.59
CA ILE A 223 -11.00 17.86 3.50
C ILE A 223 -10.91 16.54 2.77
N ARG A 224 -11.87 16.21 1.91
CA ARG A 224 -11.84 15.02 1.05
C ARG A 224 -10.59 14.99 0.18
N PHE A 225 -10.32 16.09 -0.53
CA PHE A 225 -9.12 16.22 -1.36
C PHE A 225 -7.84 16.01 -0.55
N PHE A 226 -7.71 16.69 0.58
CA PHE A 226 -6.49 16.63 1.40
C PHE A 226 -6.26 15.26 2.03
N ILE A 227 -7.32 14.62 2.55
CA ILE A 227 -7.21 13.28 3.15
C ILE A 227 -6.91 12.22 2.09
N LEU A 228 -7.54 12.30 0.90
CA LEU A 228 -7.22 11.40 -0.22
C LEU A 228 -5.77 11.61 -0.71
N PHE A 229 -5.30 12.85 -0.76
CA PHE A 229 -3.92 13.15 -1.11
C PHE A 229 -2.93 12.54 -0.11
N LEU A 230 -3.18 12.64 1.20
CA LEU A 230 -2.35 12.00 2.24
C LEU A 230 -2.34 10.47 2.11
N ALA A 231 -3.52 9.86 1.90
CA ALA A 231 -3.62 8.43 1.69
C ALA A 231 -2.85 8.00 0.43
N THR A 232 -2.92 8.81 -0.63
CA THR A 232 -2.15 8.56 -1.86
C THR A 232 -0.65 8.67 -1.65
N LEU A 233 -0.19 9.69 -0.94
CA LEU A 233 1.24 9.82 -0.58
C LEU A 233 1.74 8.56 0.13
N THR A 234 0.93 8.03 1.07
CA THR A 234 1.24 6.80 1.78
C THR A 234 1.39 5.61 0.83
N VAL A 235 0.43 5.43 -0.08
CA VAL A 235 0.47 4.32 -1.05
C VAL A 235 1.60 4.49 -2.06
N ALA A 236 1.76 5.69 -2.61
CA ALA A 236 2.83 5.99 -3.57
C ALA A 236 4.22 5.72 -2.97
N ALA A 237 4.44 6.11 -1.70
CA ALA A 237 5.68 5.85 -0.99
C ALA A 237 5.91 4.35 -0.75
N ALA A 238 4.87 3.60 -0.38
CA ALA A 238 4.99 2.15 -0.21
C ALA A 238 5.29 1.46 -1.55
N VAL A 239 4.45 1.69 -2.56
CA VAL A 239 4.51 1.03 -3.86
C VAL A 239 5.80 1.39 -4.63
N SER A 240 6.32 2.59 -4.48
CA SER A 240 7.56 3.01 -5.18
C SER A 240 8.77 2.13 -4.86
N VAL A 241 8.80 1.53 -3.68
CA VAL A 241 9.91 0.66 -3.23
C VAL A 241 9.58 -0.82 -3.34
N THR A 242 8.30 -1.17 -3.13
CA THR A 242 7.87 -2.57 -3.07
C THR A 242 7.29 -3.08 -4.38
N GLY A 243 7.01 -2.22 -5.37
CA GLY A 243 6.13 -2.55 -6.47
C GLY A 243 4.67 -2.68 -5.99
N LEU A 244 3.80 -3.22 -6.83
CA LEU A 244 2.38 -3.30 -6.51
C LEU A 244 2.09 -4.34 -5.44
N ILE A 245 1.40 -3.94 -4.37
CA ILE A 245 0.92 -4.85 -3.32
C ILE A 245 -0.60 -4.79 -3.31
N SER A 246 -1.20 -5.87 -3.78
CA SER A 246 -2.65 -6.00 -3.89
C SER A 246 -3.29 -6.44 -2.57
N PHE A 247 -4.59 -6.16 -2.43
CA PHE A 247 -5.48 -6.63 -1.37
C PHE A 247 -5.22 -6.14 0.05
N VAL A 248 -4.00 -5.79 0.47
CA VAL A 248 -3.72 -5.34 1.85
C VAL A 248 -4.58 -4.13 2.21
N GLY A 249 -4.62 -3.11 1.33
CA GLY A 249 -5.44 -1.91 1.53
C GLY A 249 -6.96 -2.15 1.44
N LEU A 250 -7.38 -3.31 0.98
CA LEU A 250 -8.80 -3.69 0.92
C LEU A 250 -9.20 -4.54 2.13
N LEU A 251 -8.41 -5.56 2.45
CA LEU A 251 -8.71 -6.51 3.51
C LEU A 251 -8.56 -5.93 4.90
N ALA A 252 -7.47 -5.19 5.13
CA ALA A 252 -7.14 -4.68 6.44
C ALA A 252 -8.23 -3.78 7.04
N PRO A 253 -8.75 -2.75 6.33
CA PRO A 253 -9.82 -1.93 6.88
C PRO A 253 -11.16 -2.66 7.00
N HIS A 254 -11.45 -3.58 6.09
CA HIS A 254 -12.66 -4.38 6.16
C HIS A 254 -12.67 -5.27 7.41
N THR A 255 -11.59 -6.03 7.63
CA THR A 255 -11.41 -6.86 8.83
C THR A 255 -11.43 -6.02 10.11
N ALA A 256 -10.80 -4.84 10.10
CA ALA A 256 -10.83 -3.93 11.24
C ALA A 256 -12.25 -3.50 11.61
N ARG A 257 -13.09 -3.19 10.62
CA ARG A 257 -14.51 -2.84 10.86
C ARG A 257 -15.32 -4.01 11.36
N LEU A 258 -15.11 -5.22 10.83
CA LEU A 258 -15.77 -6.43 11.34
C LEU A 258 -15.46 -6.66 12.83
N LEU A 259 -14.22 -6.43 13.25
CA LEU A 259 -13.79 -6.62 14.63
C LEU A 259 -14.19 -5.49 15.58
N THR A 260 -14.39 -4.27 15.08
CA THR A 260 -14.72 -3.09 15.92
C THR A 260 -16.15 -2.64 15.78
N GLY A 261 -16.88 -3.11 14.76
CA GLY A 261 -18.29 -2.81 14.49
C GLY A 261 -18.60 -1.43 13.92
N HIS A 262 -17.62 -0.52 13.81
CA HIS A 262 -17.89 0.87 13.39
C HIS A 262 -16.66 1.58 12.80
N ASN A 263 -16.90 2.66 12.06
CA ASN A 263 -15.86 3.62 11.67
C ASN A 263 -15.40 4.45 12.89
N ARG A 264 -14.33 4.03 13.54
CA ARG A 264 -13.74 4.71 14.71
C ARG A 264 -12.25 4.91 14.51
N LYS A 265 -11.65 5.79 15.31
CA LYS A 265 -10.18 5.98 15.37
C LYS A 265 -9.46 4.65 15.63
N SER A 266 -10.00 3.82 16.52
CA SER A 266 -9.48 2.48 16.81
C SER A 266 -9.54 1.53 15.61
N ALA A 267 -10.58 1.62 14.77
CA ALA A 267 -10.69 0.84 13.54
C ALA A 267 -9.63 1.25 12.51
N CYS A 268 -9.35 2.54 12.37
CA CYS A 268 -8.29 3.04 11.50
C CYS A 268 -6.91 2.52 11.95
N PHE A 269 -6.61 2.59 13.25
CA PHE A 269 -5.35 2.09 13.80
C PHE A 269 -5.24 0.57 13.66
N LEU A 270 -6.33 -0.16 13.97
CA LEU A 270 -6.40 -1.61 13.81
C LEU A 270 -6.21 -2.01 12.34
N SER A 271 -6.74 -1.23 11.40
CA SER A 271 -6.50 -1.44 9.97
C SER A 271 -5.02 -1.37 9.61
N GLY A 272 -4.28 -0.41 10.18
CA GLY A 272 -2.83 -0.34 10.03
C GLY A 272 -2.13 -1.59 10.58
N LEU A 273 -2.50 -2.04 11.78
CA LEU A 273 -1.91 -3.25 12.39
C LEU A 273 -2.20 -4.51 11.58
N ILE A 274 -3.44 -4.69 11.10
CA ILE A 274 -3.81 -5.83 10.25
C ILE A 274 -3.03 -5.76 8.92
N GLY A 275 -2.90 -4.58 8.32
CA GLY A 275 -2.09 -4.39 7.13
C GLY A 275 -0.62 -4.78 7.32
N SER A 276 -0.02 -4.38 8.46
CA SER A 276 1.33 -4.82 8.85
C SER A 276 1.43 -6.33 8.97
N PHE A 277 0.48 -6.94 9.68
CA PHE A 277 0.46 -8.39 9.88
C PHE A 277 0.34 -9.15 8.56
N LEU A 278 -0.58 -8.74 7.68
CA LEU A 278 -0.77 -9.36 6.37
C LEU A 278 0.49 -9.27 5.50
N LEU A 279 1.11 -8.09 5.44
CA LEU A 279 2.28 -7.89 4.59
C LEU A 279 3.51 -8.63 5.13
N LEU A 280 3.74 -8.62 6.45
CA LEU A 280 4.82 -9.38 7.08
C LEU A 280 4.63 -10.89 6.90
N THR A 281 3.41 -11.40 7.06
CA THR A 281 3.11 -12.82 6.86
C THR A 281 3.31 -13.23 5.41
N ALA A 282 2.83 -12.42 4.45
CA ALA A 282 3.04 -12.65 3.02
C ALA A 282 4.54 -12.65 2.67
N ASP A 283 5.34 -11.77 3.27
CA ASP A 283 6.78 -11.72 3.08
C ASP A 283 7.50 -12.95 3.66
N ILE A 284 7.09 -13.44 4.83
CA ILE A 284 7.61 -14.68 5.42
C ILE A 284 7.33 -15.87 4.49
N LEU A 285 6.11 -15.99 3.98
CA LEU A 285 5.73 -17.04 3.04
C LEU A 285 6.53 -16.96 1.73
N ALA A 286 6.71 -15.74 1.20
CA ALA A 286 7.47 -15.48 -0.02
C ALA A 286 8.95 -15.94 0.08
N LYS A 287 9.53 -15.84 1.28
CA LYS A 287 10.92 -16.28 1.54
C LYS A 287 11.05 -17.78 1.80
N SER A 288 9.98 -18.42 2.34
CA SER A 288 10.06 -19.77 2.93
C SER A 288 9.62 -20.88 1.99
N LEU A 289 8.69 -20.60 1.06
CA LEU A 289 8.01 -21.66 0.28
C LEU A 289 8.76 -22.12 -0.97
N ALA A 290 9.70 -21.35 -1.50
CA ALA A 290 10.42 -21.73 -2.70
C ALA A 290 11.92 -21.43 -2.64
N ALA A 291 12.68 -22.14 -3.46
CA ALA A 291 14.11 -21.91 -3.63
C ALA A 291 14.42 -20.51 -4.19
N VAL A 292 13.52 -19.98 -5.04
CA VAL A 292 13.54 -18.59 -5.52
C VAL A 292 12.54 -17.78 -4.71
N GLU A 293 12.88 -16.52 -4.39
CA GLU A 293 11.95 -15.64 -3.69
C GLU A 293 10.76 -15.30 -4.60
N LEU A 294 9.56 -15.58 -4.09
CA LEU A 294 8.33 -15.30 -4.81
C LEU A 294 7.88 -13.84 -4.58
N PRO A 295 7.19 -13.22 -5.55
CA PRO A 295 6.54 -11.94 -5.33
C PRO A 295 5.54 -11.98 -4.18
N VAL A 296 5.58 -10.97 -3.31
CA VAL A 296 4.73 -10.91 -2.11
C VAL A 296 3.25 -10.80 -2.48
N SER A 297 2.92 -10.14 -3.61
CA SER A 297 1.55 -9.98 -4.06
C SER A 297 0.85 -11.30 -4.41
N ILE A 298 1.59 -12.37 -4.72
CA ILE A 298 1.00 -13.70 -4.89
C ILE A 298 0.31 -14.13 -3.58
N PHE A 299 0.97 -13.96 -2.44
CA PHE A 299 0.42 -14.36 -1.15
C PHE A 299 -0.67 -13.43 -0.66
N THR A 300 -0.52 -12.12 -0.87
CA THR A 300 -1.59 -11.17 -0.52
C THR A 300 -2.83 -11.39 -1.37
N SER A 301 -2.69 -11.75 -2.65
CA SER A 301 -3.82 -12.09 -3.52
C SER A 301 -4.45 -13.44 -3.17
N LEU A 302 -3.63 -14.44 -2.84
CA LEU A 302 -4.10 -15.76 -2.42
C LEU A 302 -4.91 -15.71 -1.10
N LEU A 303 -4.56 -14.79 -0.20
CA LEU A 303 -5.33 -14.52 1.00
C LEU A 303 -6.56 -13.64 0.71
N GLY A 304 -6.41 -12.67 -0.19
CA GLY A 304 -7.41 -11.66 -0.49
C GLY A 304 -8.60 -12.17 -1.27
N ALA A 305 -8.37 -12.92 -2.34
CA ALA A 305 -9.44 -13.37 -3.21
C ALA A 305 -10.43 -14.34 -2.51
N PRO A 306 -9.99 -15.38 -1.76
CA PRO A 306 -10.91 -16.22 -1.00
C PRO A 306 -11.70 -15.45 0.06
N PHE A 307 -11.06 -14.47 0.72
CA PHE A 307 -11.74 -13.63 1.70
C PHE A 307 -12.88 -12.81 1.06
N LEU A 308 -12.67 -12.24 -0.13
CA LEU A 308 -13.72 -11.54 -0.86
C LEU A 308 -14.85 -12.48 -1.27
N ILE A 309 -14.54 -13.68 -1.74
CA ILE A 309 -15.55 -14.71 -2.06
C ILE A 309 -16.38 -15.03 -0.81
N TYR A 310 -15.70 -15.23 0.33
CA TYR A 310 -16.39 -15.47 1.60
C TYR A 310 -17.32 -14.30 1.97
N LEU A 311 -16.92 -13.06 1.79
CA LEU A 311 -17.75 -11.88 2.07
C LEU A 311 -19.00 -11.86 1.20
N ILE A 312 -18.87 -12.06 -0.11
CA ILE A 312 -20.00 -12.09 -1.05
C ILE A 312 -21.01 -13.17 -0.65
N LEU A 313 -20.52 -14.33 -0.24
CA LEU A 313 -21.39 -15.44 0.18
C LEU A 313 -22.03 -15.20 1.54
N SER A 314 -21.36 -14.49 2.44
CA SER A 314 -21.87 -14.20 3.79
C SER A 314 -22.93 -13.09 3.82
N GLU A 315 -22.86 -12.10 2.93
CA GLU A 315 -23.86 -11.03 2.81
C GLU A 315 -25.22 -11.57 2.32
N ARG A 316 -25.25 -12.67 1.56
CA ARG A 316 -26.50 -13.33 1.16
C ARG A 316 -27.28 -13.98 2.32
N ARG A 317 -26.68 -14.09 3.50
CA ARG A 317 -27.31 -14.71 4.69
C ARG A 317 -27.85 -13.70 5.71
N ARG A 318 -27.69 -12.41 5.45
CA ARG A 318 -28.27 -11.30 6.24
C ARG A 318 -29.34 -10.57 5.43
#